data_981670b306203b5230785c240ce8cfbe
#
_entry.id   981670b306203b5230785c240ce8cfbe
#
_cell.length_a   1.000
_cell.length_b   1.000
_cell.length_c   1.000
_cell.angle_alpha   90.00
_cell.angle_beta   90.00
_cell.angle_gamma   90.00
#
_symmetry.space_group_name_H-M   'P 1'
#
loop_
_entity.id
_entity.type
_entity.pdbx_description
1 polymer ?
#
loop_
_entity_poly.entity_id
_entity_poly.type
_entity_poly.pdbx_seq_one_letter_code
_entity_poly.pdbx_strand_id
1 'polypeptide(L)'
;IHIMAQPAGALYAALIRNDAKYIPDARKLLFGKTLVADFGAGTADFYGIKNRQIVCCESLINIGSGEILKRVSRLIMNEYGEDIRSQALQHNLETGYITCLNEETMEQESKSIGELVKQASHEVFLEAMQRSRSITNTFRDYETLIIAGGTGEAWFEDIKEYLSGMKTLQILPSNINVPDVPFLYSVARGYYEYRYVSMAK
;
A
#
# COMPACT_ATOMS: atom_id res chain seq x y z
N ILE A 1 11.83 2.50 -25.70
CA ILE A 1 11.35 1.97 -24.39
C ILE A 1 11.29 3.18 -23.47
N HIS A 2 10.11 3.43 -22.89
CA HIS A 2 9.95 4.43 -21.84
C HIS A 2 10.03 3.72 -20.50
N ILE A 3 10.95 4.12 -19.66
CA ILE A 3 11.10 3.62 -18.29
C ILE A 3 10.49 4.67 -17.36
N MET A 4 9.64 4.22 -16.45
CA MET A 4 8.93 5.08 -15.48
C MET A 4 9.05 4.45 -14.10
N ALA A 5 9.23 5.26 -13.06
CA ALA A 5 9.20 4.76 -11.68
C ALA A 5 7.83 4.16 -11.36
N GLN A 6 7.81 3.03 -10.64
CA GLN A 6 6.56 2.31 -10.33
C GLN A 6 5.47 3.23 -9.73
N PRO A 7 5.73 4.07 -8.72
CA PRO A 7 4.68 4.91 -8.14
C PRO A 7 4.18 6.01 -9.09
N ALA A 8 4.93 6.35 -10.15
CA ALA A 8 4.45 7.29 -11.15
C ALA A 8 3.22 6.75 -11.91
N GLY A 9 3.10 5.41 -12.06
CA GLY A 9 1.88 4.78 -12.57
C GLY A 9 0.66 5.11 -11.72
N ALA A 10 0.77 5.00 -10.39
CA ALA A 10 -0.31 5.34 -9.47
C ALA A 10 -0.70 6.84 -9.55
N LEU A 11 0.28 7.74 -9.74
CA LEU A 11 -0.01 9.14 -10.00
C LEU A 11 -0.85 9.32 -11.26
N TYR A 12 -0.47 8.68 -12.37
CA TYR A 12 -1.24 8.80 -13.62
C TYR A 12 -2.62 8.17 -13.51
N ALA A 13 -2.79 7.09 -12.75
CA ALA A 13 -4.10 6.52 -12.46
C ALA A 13 -5.03 7.52 -11.74
N ALA A 14 -4.49 8.32 -10.83
CA ALA A 14 -5.24 9.39 -10.17
C ALA A 14 -5.47 10.63 -11.06
N LEU A 15 -4.59 10.85 -12.04
CA LEU A 15 -4.66 12.02 -12.93
C LEU A 15 -5.56 11.83 -14.16
N ILE A 16 -5.74 10.58 -14.62
CA ILE A 16 -6.39 10.29 -15.90
C ILE A 16 -7.64 9.43 -15.66
N ARG A 17 -8.76 9.85 -16.22
CA ARG A 17 -10.03 9.13 -16.18
C ARG A 17 -10.08 8.04 -17.24
N ASN A 18 -11.08 7.17 -17.17
CA ASN A 18 -11.29 6.08 -18.16
C ASN A 18 -11.57 6.57 -19.58
N ASP A 19 -11.97 7.84 -19.75
CA ASP A 19 -12.15 8.46 -21.07
C ASP A 19 -10.84 9.05 -21.63
N ALA A 20 -9.72 8.67 -21.07
CA ALA A 20 -8.37 9.14 -21.42
C ALA A 20 -8.19 10.67 -21.32
N LYS A 21 -8.97 11.32 -20.46
CA LYS A 21 -8.84 12.76 -20.19
C LYS A 21 -8.29 13.00 -18.81
N TYR A 22 -7.50 14.03 -18.68
CA TYR A 22 -7.06 14.50 -17.37
C TYR A 22 -8.25 14.98 -16.54
N ILE A 23 -8.19 14.74 -15.23
CA ILE A 23 -9.14 15.32 -14.28
C ILE A 23 -9.02 16.86 -14.28
N PRO A 24 -10.06 17.62 -13.89
CA PRO A 24 -9.99 19.09 -13.82
C PRO A 24 -8.81 19.58 -12.94
N ASP A 25 -8.57 18.92 -11.81
CA ASP A 25 -7.52 19.28 -10.85
C ASP A 25 -6.13 18.68 -11.15
N ALA A 26 -5.92 18.07 -12.34
CA ALA A 26 -4.65 17.47 -12.72
C ALA A 26 -3.46 18.44 -12.58
N ARG A 27 -3.68 19.75 -12.88
CA ARG A 27 -2.65 20.77 -12.69
C ARG A 27 -2.25 20.93 -11.23
N LYS A 28 -3.20 20.87 -10.28
CA LYS A 28 -2.92 20.94 -8.85
C LYS A 28 -2.02 19.78 -8.41
N LEU A 29 -2.29 18.55 -8.87
CA LEU A 29 -1.47 17.40 -8.54
C LEU A 29 -0.09 17.44 -9.19
N LEU A 30 0.04 17.93 -10.43
CA LEU A 30 1.32 17.97 -11.15
C LEU A 30 2.21 19.15 -10.77
N PHE A 31 1.64 20.29 -10.44
CA PHE A 31 2.38 21.52 -10.11
C PHE A 31 2.39 21.83 -8.61
N GLY A 32 1.48 21.25 -7.84
CA GLY A 32 1.49 21.27 -6.39
C GLY A 32 2.57 20.36 -5.80
N LYS A 33 2.46 20.13 -4.52
CA LYS A 33 3.36 19.25 -3.74
C LYS A 33 2.66 17.93 -3.50
N THR A 34 2.84 16.99 -4.41
CA THR A 34 2.17 15.68 -4.37
C THR A 34 3.18 14.57 -4.06
N LEU A 35 2.82 13.71 -3.12
CA LEU A 35 3.54 12.48 -2.79
C LEU A 35 2.66 11.28 -3.17
N VAL A 36 3.22 10.29 -3.83
CA VAL A 36 2.64 8.96 -3.98
C VAL A 36 3.35 8.02 -3.02
N ALA A 37 2.60 7.23 -2.27
CA ALA A 37 3.11 6.15 -1.44
C ALA A 37 2.45 4.84 -1.89
N ASP A 38 3.24 3.97 -2.50
CA ASP A 38 2.84 2.65 -3.00
C ASP A 38 3.27 1.58 -2.00
N PHE A 39 2.35 1.11 -1.18
CA PHE A 39 2.60 0.04 -0.20
C PHE A 39 2.28 -1.32 -0.83
N GLY A 40 3.34 -2.01 -1.26
CA GLY A 40 3.28 -3.33 -1.88
C GLY A 40 3.39 -4.49 -0.90
N ALA A 41 3.81 -5.65 -1.39
CA ALA A 41 4.03 -6.84 -0.57
C ALA A 41 5.35 -6.80 0.22
N GLY A 42 6.41 -6.24 -0.36
CA GLY A 42 7.77 -6.23 0.22
C GLY A 42 8.37 -4.86 0.41
N THR A 43 7.81 -3.85 -0.23
CA THR A 43 8.32 -2.47 -0.24
C THR A 43 7.22 -1.46 -0.04
N ALA A 44 7.63 -0.27 0.42
CA ALA A 44 6.84 0.95 0.31
C ALA A 44 7.66 1.96 -0.52
N ASP A 45 7.14 2.30 -1.69
CA ASP A 45 7.82 3.14 -2.66
C ASP A 45 7.23 4.56 -2.67
N PHE A 46 8.07 5.56 -2.50
CA PHE A 46 7.69 6.96 -2.39
C PHE A 46 8.15 7.76 -3.60
N TYR A 47 7.22 8.51 -4.19
CA TYR A 47 7.47 9.34 -5.35
C TYR A 47 6.85 10.72 -5.15
N GLY A 48 7.69 11.69 -4.84
CA GLY A 48 7.29 13.07 -4.61
C GLY A 48 7.54 13.95 -5.82
N ILE A 49 6.56 14.78 -6.17
CA ILE A 49 6.69 15.77 -7.23
C ILE A 49 6.32 17.15 -6.74
N LYS A 50 6.98 18.17 -7.29
CA LYS A 50 6.68 19.58 -7.13
C LYS A 50 7.00 20.30 -8.43
N ASN A 51 6.07 21.08 -8.96
CA ASN A 51 6.24 21.76 -10.24
C ASN A 51 6.70 20.83 -11.38
N ARG A 52 6.15 19.62 -11.44
CA ARG A 52 6.51 18.55 -12.39
C ARG A 52 7.96 18.03 -12.25
N GLN A 53 8.67 18.41 -11.21
CA GLN A 53 9.99 17.90 -10.90
C GLN A 53 9.92 16.86 -9.81
N ILE A 54 10.70 15.79 -9.94
CA ILE A 54 10.83 14.76 -8.91
C ILE A 54 11.64 15.35 -7.76
N VAL A 55 11.07 15.35 -6.55
CA VAL A 55 11.71 15.85 -5.32
C VAL A 55 11.95 14.75 -4.29
N CYS A 56 11.32 13.58 -4.48
CA CYS A 56 11.51 12.39 -3.65
C CYS A 56 11.39 11.15 -4.55
N CYS A 57 12.29 10.19 -4.39
CA CYS A 57 12.22 8.88 -5.05
C CYS A 57 12.93 7.89 -4.13
N GLU A 58 12.22 7.37 -3.13
CA GLU A 58 12.76 6.54 -2.06
C GLU A 58 11.97 5.24 -1.93
N SER A 59 12.63 4.19 -1.47
CA SER A 59 12.01 2.87 -1.24
C SER A 59 12.39 2.35 0.13
N LEU A 60 11.39 1.91 0.88
CA LEU A 60 11.55 1.22 2.15
C LEU A 60 11.33 -0.27 1.93
N ILE A 61 12.30 -1.09 2.31
CA ILE A 61 12.21 -2.55 2.24
C ILE A 61 11.69 -3.16 3.53
N ASN A 62 11.23 -4.40 3.47
CA ASN A 62 10.65 -5.15 4.59
C ASN A 62 9.42 -4.46 5.20
N ILE A 63 8.57 -3.93 4.34
CA ILE A 63 7.28 -3.33 4.67
C ILE A 63 6.23 -3.92 3.74
N GLY A 64 5.01 -4.11 4.25
CA GLY A 64 3.89 -4.60 3.47
C GLY A 64 3.44 -6.00 3.85
N SER A 65 2.57 -6.60 3.02
CA SER A 65 1.90 -7.86 3.35
C SER A 65 2.85 -9.04 3.59
N GLY A 66 4.00 -9.08 2.92
CA GLY A 66 5.00 -10.13 3.14
C GLY A 66 5.61 -10.08 4.54
N GLU A 67 5.84 -8.88 5.09
CA GLU A 67 6.34 -8.75 6.47
C GLU A 67 5.24 -9.05 7.49
N ILE A 68 3.99 -8.67 7.19
CA ILE A 68 2.82 -9.06 8.00
C ILE A 68 2.76 -10.59 8.12
N LEU A 69 2.83 -11.31 7.01
CA LEU A 69 2.79 -12.77 7.00
C LEU A 69 3.92 -13.41 7.80
N LYS A 70 5.13 -12.86 7.73
CA LYS A 70 6.26 -13.34 8.55
C LYS A 70 6.02 -13.14 10.06
N ARG A 71 5.40 -12.01 10.44
CA ARG A 71 5.04 -11.77 11.85
C ARG A 71 3.92 -12.68 12.30
N VAL A 72 2.91 -12.89 11.47
CA VAL A 72 1.83 -13.86 11.76
C VAL A 72 2.39 -15.26 11.97
N SER A 73 3.31 -15.72 11.10
CA SER A 73 4.00 -17.02 11.27
C SER A 73 4.67 -17.14 12.64
N ARG A 74 5.39 -16.10 13.06
CA ARG A 74 6.05 -16.08 14.39
C ARG A 74 5.04 -16.07 15.55
N LEU A 75 3.95 -15.33 15.42
CA LEU A 75 2.91 -15.30 16.45
C LEU A 75 2.19 -16.65 16.56
N ILE A 76 1.91 -17.32 15.45
CA ILE A 76 1.35 -18.68 15.42
C ILE A 76 2.28 -19.67 16.14
N MET A 77 3.57 -19.62 15.83
CA MET A 77 4.55 -20.47 16.49
C MET A 77 4.58 -20.23 18.01
N ASN A 78 4.53 -18.97 18.44
CA ASN A 78 4.56 -18.63 19.86
C ASN A 78 3.28 -19.02 20.61
N GLU A 79 2.11 -18.92 19.97
CA GLU A 79 0.81 -19.13 20.62
C GLU A 79 0.33 -20.57 20.53
N TYR A 80 0.59 -21.23 19.38
CA TYR A 80 0.06 -22.57 19.11
C TYR A 80 1.13 -23.64 18.94
N GLY A 81 2.43 -23.26 18.93
CA GLY A 81 3.53 -24.21 18.69
C GLY A 81 3.68 -24.66 17.24
N GLU A 82 2.89 -24.10 16.30
CA GLU A 82 2.85 -24.54 14.91
C GLU A 82 3.82 -23.76 14.03
N ASP A 83 4.72 -24.47 13.32
CA ASP A 83 5.66 -23.88 12.36
C ASP A 83 5.02 -23.80 10.96
N ILE A 84 4.31 -22.72 10.71
CA ILE A 84 3.68 -22.48 9.40
C ILE A 84 4.49 -21.43 8.62
N ARG A 85 4.99 -21.84 7.45
CA ARG A 85 5.74 -20.92 6.57
C ARG A 85 4.84 -19.77 6.08
N SER A 86 5.39 -18.57 6.05
CA SER A 86 4.66 -17.35 5.68
C SER A 86 3.98 -17.44 4.29
N GLN A 87 4.57 -18.17 3.33
CA GLN A 87 3.95 -18.37 2.02
C GLN A 87 2.69 -19.26 2.10
N ALA A 88 2.68 -20.25 3.02
CA ALA A 88 1.51 -21.12 3.21
C ALA A 88 0.35 -20.37 3.88
N LEU A 89 0.64 -19.35 4.69
CA LEU A 89 -0.38 -18.55 5.37
C LEU A 89 -1.26 -17.72 4.43
N GLN A 90 -0.83 -17.44 3.21
CA GLN A 90 -1.63 -16.62 2.28
C GLN A 90 -3.02 -17.24 2.05
N HIS A 91 -3.11 -18.55 1.91
CA HIS A 91 -4.40 -19.23 1.79
C HIS A 91 -5.23 -19.17 3.08
N ASN A 92 -4.58 -19.23 4.25
CA ASN A 92 -5.27 -19.18 5.54
C ASN A 92 -5.83 -17.79 5.88
N LEU A 93 -5.32 -16.72 5.25
CA LEU A 93 -5.89 -15.37 5.41
C LEU A 93 -7.32 -15.29 4.87
N GLU A 94 -7.64 -16.02 3.81
CA GLU A 94 -8.99 -16.03 3.21
C GLU A 94 -10.00 -16.72 4.14
N THR A 95 -9.57 -17.78 4.82
CA THR A 95 -10.43 -18.55 5.74
C THR A 95 -10.43 -17.98 7.16
N GLY A 96 -9.36 -17.29 7.56
CA GLY A 96 -9.15 -16.80 8.92
C GLY A 96 -8.75 -17.88 9.93
N TYR A 97 -8.44 -19.11 9.47
CA TYR A 97 -8.15 -20.25 10.33
C TYR A 97 -6.93 -21.02 9.87
N ILE A 98 -6.26 -21.68 10.84
CA ILE A 98 -5.23 -22.70 10.62
C ILE A 98 -5.66 -24.00 11.26
N THR A 99 -5.06 -25.11 10.81
CA THR A 99 -5.22 -26.41 11.43
C THR A 99 -3.99 -26.71 12.26
N CYS A 100 -4.17 -26.95 13.56
CA CYS A 100 -3.14 -27.35 14.50
C CYS A 100 -3.31 -28.83 14.86
N LEU A 101 -2.22 -29.54 15.14
CA LEU A 101 -2.26 -30.92 15.62
C LEU A 101 -2.11 -30.90 17.15
N ASN A 102 -3.08 -31.45 17.85
CA ASN A 102 -2.94 -31.74 19.27
C ASN A 102 -2.10 -33.03 19.42
N GLU A 103 -0.86 -32.90 19.86
CA GLU A 103 0.09 -34.02 19.97
C GLU A 103 -0.32 -35.09 21.00
N GLU A 104 -1.13 -34.73 21.99
CA GLU A 104 -1.59 -35.68 23.04
C GLU A 104 -2.75 -36.55 22.52
N THR A 105 -3.69 -35.95 21.79
CA THR A 105 -4.89 -36.67 21.30
C THR A 105 -4.77 -37.14 19.86
N MET A 106 -3.74 -36.64 19.12
CA MET A 106 -3.57 -36.79 17.67
C MET A 106 -4.77 -36.27 16.87
N GLU A 107 -5.54 -35.37 17.43
CA GLU A 107 -6.69 -34.73 16.79
C GLU A 107 -6.29 -33.40 16.13
N GLN A 108 -6.94 -33.09 15.03
CA GLN A 108 -6.78 -31.81 14.37
C GLN A 108 -7.76 -30.79 14.96
N GLU A 109 -7.24 -29.64 15.37
CA GLU A 109 -8.02 -28.51 15.86
C GLU A 109 -7.89 -27.31 14.94
N SER A 110 -9.03 -26.64 14.71
CA SER A 110 -9.05 -25.39 13.94
C SER A 110 -8.85 -24.20 14.90
N LYS A 111 -7.84 -23.36 14.63
CA LYS A 111 -7.55 -22.16 15.42
C LYS A 111 -7.74 -20.90 14.57
N SER A 112 -8.41 -19.89 15.11
CA SER A 112 -8.57 -18.59 14.45
C SER A 112 -7.27 -17.78 14.53
N ILE A 113 -6.87 -17.17 13.40
CA ILE A 113 -5.69 -16.31 13.33
C ILE A 113 -6.04 -14.83 13.12
N GLY A 114 -7.31 -14.47 13.13
CA GLY A 114 -7.75 -13.11 12.81
C GLY A 114 -7.12 -12.03 13.68
N GLU A 115 -7.06 -12.27 15.01
CA GLU A 115 -6.43 -11.29 15.93
C GLU A 115 -4.90 -11.21 15.73
N LEU A 116 -4.24 -12.34 15.45
CA LEU A 116 -2.80 -12.36 15.16
C LEU A 116 -2.48 -11.58 13.88
N VAL A 117 -3.34 -11.69 12.87
CA VAL A 117 -3.22 -10.92 11.61
C VAL A 117 -3.39 -9.43 11.88
N LYS A 118 -4.41 -9.03 12.65
CA LYS A 118 -4.63 -7.62 13.03
C LYS A 118 -3.44 -7.06 13.81
N GLN A 119 -2.95 -7.79 14.81
CA GLN A 119 -1.79 -7.39 15.59
C GLN A 119 -0.58 -7.18 14.68
N ALA A 120 -0.22 -8.19 13.88
CA ALA A 120 0.93 -8.13 12.97
C ALA A 120 0.80 -6.98 11.97
N SER A 121 -0.40 -6.79 11.40
CA SER A 121 -0.67 -5.68 10.47
C SER A 121 -0.47 -4.33 11.13
N HIS A 122 -0.98 -4.14 12.34
CA HIS A 122 -0.84 -2.90 13.09
C HIS A 122 0.62 -2.58 13.44
N GLU A 123 1.38 -3.58 13.87
CA GLU A 123 2.81 -3.42 14.18
C GLU A 123 3.62 -3.00 12.93
N VAL A 124 3.38 -3.67 11.78
CA VAL A 124 4.05 -3.34 10.50
C VAL A 124 3.62 -1.95 10.02
N PHE A 125 2.35 -1.61 10.18
CA PHE A 125 1.81 -0.29 9.85
C PHE A 125 2.52 0.83 10.63
N LEU A 126 2.64 0.69 11.95
CA LEU A 126 3.31 1.70 12.78
C LEU A 126 4.78 1.87 12.39
N GLU A 127 5.49 0.77 12.13
CA GLU A 127 6.86 0.81 11.64
C GLU A 127 6.95 1.50 10.27
N ALA A 128 6.04 1.16 9.35
CA ALA A 128 5.96 1.79 8.03
C ALA A 128 5.78 3.29 8.15
N MET A 129 4.84 3.75 8.97
CA MET A 129 4.57 5.17 9.16
C MET A 129 5.72 5.91 9.82
N GLN A 130 6.37 5.29 10.82
CA GLN A 130 7.56 5.88 11.46
C GLN A 130 8.71 6.07 10.47
N ARG A 131 9.01 5.05 9.65
CA ARG A 131 10.07 5.11 8.64
C ARG A 131 9.71 6.09 7.52
N SER A 132 8.45 6.12 7.08
CA SER A 132 7.96 7.06 6.08
C SER A 132 8.13 8.52 6.52
N ARG A 133 7.88 8.83 7.81
CA ARG A 133 8.09 10.18 8.36
C ARG A 133 9.53 10.66 8.21
N SER A 134 10.50 9.76 8.34
CA SER A 134 11.91 10.14 8.26
C SER A 134 12.33 10.53 6.83
N ILE A 135 11.82 9.84 5.81
CA ILE A 135 12.16 10.10 4.40
C ILE A 135 11.30 11.19 3.76
N THR A 136 10.14 11.50 4.32
CA THR A 136 9.19 12.48 3.77
C THR A 136 9.14 13.80 4.55
N ASN A 137 10.10 14.06 5.41
CA ASN A 137 10.08 15.21 6.32
C ASN A 137 8.75 15.32 7.10
N THR A 138 8.29 14.18 7.63
CA THR A 138 7.02 14.10 8.38
C THR A 138 5.81 14.53 7.53
N PHE A 139 5.85 14.31 6.22
CA PHE A 139 4.84 14.69 5.21
C PHE A 139 4.56 16.20 5.11
N ARG A 140 5.29 17.06 5.82
CA ARG A 140 5.03 18.53 5.90
C ARG A 140 5.25 19.24 4.58
N ASP A 141 6.07 18.67 3.70
CA ASP A 141 6.41 19.28 2.43
C ASP A 141 5.35 19.03 1.34
N TYR A 142 4.28 18.27 1.68
CA TYR A 142 3.27 17.84 0.71
C TYR A 142 1.88 18.37 1.04
N GLU A 143 1.11 18.62 -0.02
CA GLU A 143 -0.29 19.06 0.03
C GLU A 143 -1.25 17.91 -0.31
N THR A 144 -0.75 16.94 -1.08
CA THR A 144 -1.53 15.76 -1.47
C THR A 144 -0.69 14.50 -1.28
N LEU A 145 -1.28 13.48 -0.67
CA LEU A 145 -0.74 12.12 -0.53
C LEU A 145 -1.66 11.15 -1.26
N ILE A 146 -1.13 10.46 -2.27
CA ILE A 146 -1.84 9.42 -3.02
C ILE A 146 -1.37 8.06 -2.50
N ILE A 147 -2.30 7.24 -2.03
CA ILE A 147 -2.02 5.90 -1.52
C ILE A 147 -2.31 4.87 -2.60
N ALA A 148 -1.35 3.98 -2.85
CA ALA A 148 -1.41 2.91 -3.82
C ALA A 148 -0.95 1.57 -3.22
N GLY A 149 -1.09 0.49 -4.01
CA GLY A 149 -0.69 -0.85 -3.64
C GLY A 149 -1.71 -1.59 -2.77
N GLY A 150 -1.68 -2.92 -2.79
CA GLY A 150 -2.66 -3.73 -2.07
C GLY A 150 -2.57 -3.60 -0.55
N THR A 151 -1.36 -3.43 0.01
CA THR A 151 -1.19 -3.13 1.44
C THR A 151 -1.66 -1.72 1.75
N GLY A 152 -1.43 -0.75 0.85
CA GLY A 152 -1.91 0.62 0.98
C GLY A 152 -3.44 0.71 0.99
N GLU A 153 -4.12 -0.14 0.22
CA GLU A 153 -5.58 -0.27 0.24
C GLU A 153 -6.09 -0.75 1.60
N ALA A 154 -5.46 -1.81 2.14
CA ALA A 154 -5.82 -2.35 3.44
C ALA A 154 -5.59 -1.34 4.59
N TRP A 155 -4.57 -0.50 4.48
CA TRP A 155 -4.21 0.52 5.48
C TRP A 155 -4.79 1.91 5.20
N PHE A 156 -5.63 2.08 4.18
CA PHE A 156 -6.04 3.41 3.73
C PHE A 156 -6.72 4.23 4.83
N GLU A 157 -7.64 3.63 5.58
CA GLU A 157 -8.32 4.32 6.69
C GLU A 157 -7.38 4.54 7.88
N ASP A 158 -6.52 3.57 8.21
CA ASP A 158 -5.51 3.73 9.27
C ASP A 158 -4.54 4.87 8.96
N ILE A 159 -4.13 5.03 7.69
CA ILE A 159 -3.27 6.15 7.24
C ILE A 159 -4.00 7.49 7.43
N LYS A 160 -5.29 7.57 7.07
CA LYS A 160 -6.09 8.77 7.24
C LYS A 160 -6.23 9.14 8.72
N GLU A 161 -6.48 8.15 9.57
CA GLU A 161 -6.56 8.35 11.02
C GLU A 161 -5.22 8.81 11.58
N TYR A 162 -4.12 8.11 11.25
CA TYR A 162 -2.76 8.44 11.70
C TYR A 162 -2.33 9.87 11.33
N LEU A 163 -2.70 10.34 10.13
CA LEU A 163 -2.37 11.66 9.61
C LEU A 163 -3.48 12.71 9.82
N SER A 164 -4.53 12.40 10.58
CA SER A 164 -5.71 13.27 10.77
C SER A 164 -5.39 14.66 11.37
N GLY A 165 -4.28 14.76 12.08
CA GLY A 165 -3.77 16.05 12.60
C GLY A 165 -3.22 16.98 11.53
N MET A 166 -2.92 16.48 10.32
CA MET A 166 -2.32 17.27 9.23
C MET A 166 -3.42 17.88 8.36
N LYS A 167 -4.05 18.96 8.82
CA LYS A 167 -5.24 19.60 8.22
C LYS A 167 -5.06 20.08 6.77
N THR A 168 -3.81 20.31 6.34
CA THR A 168 -3.50 20.78 4.98
C THR A 168 -3.16 19.66 4.00
N LEU A 169 -2.99 18.42 4.48
CA LEU A 169 -2.67 17.27 3.67
C LEU A 169 -3.95 16.58 3.21
N GLN A 170 -4.19 16.58 1.91
CA GLN A 170 -5.28 15.82 1.29
C GLN A 170 -4.80 14.38 1.01
N ILE A 171 -5.50 13.37 1.52
CA ILE A 171 -5.19 11.96 1.28
C ILE A 171 -6.18 11.39 0.26
N LEU A 172 -5.66 10.84 -0.83
CA LEU A 172 -6.45 10.33 -1.96
C LEU A 172 -6.09 8.86 -2.23
N PRO A 173 -7.07 8.03 -2.61
CA PRO A 173 -6.81 6.70 -3.12
C PRO A 173 -6.33 6.78 -4.58
N SER A 174 -5.41 5.90 -4.97
CA SER A 174 -4.88 5.85 -6.33
C SER A 174 -5.94 5.47 -7.39
N ASN A 175 -7.00 4.78 -6.97
CA ASN A 175 -8.12 4.38 -7.83
C ASN A 175 -9.27 5.40 -7.86
N ILE A 176 -9.06 6.65 -7.44
CA ILE A 176 -10.11 7.69 -7.30
C ILE A 176 -11.01 7.86 -8.54
N ASN A 177 -10.47 7.58 -9.72
CA ASN A 177 -11.22 7.67 -10.98
C ASN A 177 -11.97 6.39 -11.35
N VAL A 178 -11.71 5.29 -10.64
CA VAL A 178 -12.30 3.95 -10.86
C VAL A 178 -12.40 3.21 -9.52
N PRO A 179 -13.30 3.64 -8.63
CA PRO A 179 -13.36 3.12 -7.24
C PRO A 179 -13.55 1.60 -7.13
N ASP A 180 -14.16 0.98 -8.15
CA ASP A 180 -14.41 -0.47 -8.20
C ASP A 180 -13.15 -1.29 -8.54
N VAL A 181 -12.04 -0.63 -8.92
CA VAL A 181 -10.77 -1.29 -9.25
C VAL A 181 -9.85 -1.24 -8.02
N PRO A 182 -9.36 -2.38 -7.51
CA PRO A 182 -8.43 -2.40 -6.38
C PRO A 182 -7.17 -1.57 -6.62
N PHE A 183 -6.59 -0.99 -5.54
CA PHE A 183 -5.36 -0.17 -5.62
C PHE A 183 -4.18 -0.93 -6.22
N LEU A 184 -4.17 -2.25 -6.06
CA LEU A 184 -3.16 -3.13 -6.65
C LEU A 184 -2.98 -2.92 -8.15
N TYR A 185 -4.05 -2.58 -8.87
CA TYR A 185 -4.01 -2.38 -10.33
C TYR A 185 -3.73 -0.94 -10.77
N SER A 186 -3.67 0.00 -9.83
CA SER A 186 -3.53 1.44 -10.15
C SER A 186 -2.25 1.74 -10.94
N VAL A 187 -1.13 1.12 -10.58
CA VAL A 187 0.15 1.33 -11.29
C VAL A 187 0.05 0.88 -12.74
N ALA A 188 -0.45 -0.34 -12.99
CA ALA A 188 -0.60 -0.87 -14.34
C ALA A 188 -1.58 -0.05 -15.17
N ARG A 189 -2.73 0.32 -14.57
CA ARG A 189 -3.72 1.19 -15.18
C ARG A 189 -3.11 2.54 -15.55
N GLY A 190 -2.40 3.18 -14.64
CA GLY A 190 -1.80 4.49 -14.91
C GLY A 190 -0.76 4.47 -16.01
N TYR A 191 0.01 3.41 -16.14
CA TYR A 191 0.92 3.23 -17.29
C TYR A 191 0.16 3.10 -18.61
N TYR A 192 -0.91 2.32 -18.62
CA TYR A 192 -1.76 2.17 -19.80
C TYR A 192 -2.38 3.52 -20.22
N GLU A 193 -3.02 4.22 -19.30
CA GLU A 193 -3.67 5.52 -19.54
C GLU A 193 -2.66 6.57 -20.00
N TYR A 194 -1.51 6.67 -19.33
CA TYR A 194 -0.44 7.58 -19.74
C TYR A 194 0.04 7.30 -21.17
N ARG A 195 0.25 6.03 -21.50
CA ARG A 195 0.67 5.63 -22.84
C ARG A 195 -0.39 6.02 -23.89
N TYR A 196 -1.67 5.72 -23.60
CA TYR A 196 -2.78 6.04 -24.49
C TYR A 196 -2.88 7.53 -24.77
N VAL A 197 -2.87 8.36 -23.72
CA VAL A 197 -2.91 9.84 -23.86
C VAL A 197 -1.68 10.38 -24.59
N SER A 198 -0.51 9.76 -24.43
CA SER A 198 0.73 10.19 -25.07
C SER A 198 0.75 9.87 -26.57
N MET A 199 0.04 8.85 -27.00
CA MET A 199 -0.04 8.45 -28.42
C MET A 199 -1.15 9.19 -29.19
N ALA A 200 -2.13 9.73 -28.48
CA ALA A 200 -3.25 10.48 -29.09
C ALA A 200 -2.89 11.94 -29.45
N LYS A 201 -1.66 12.34 -29.19
CA LYS A 201 -1.06 13.63 -29.59
C LYS A 201 -0.20 13.47 -30.84
#